data_f6cd1be5e1393679569c8adae053529e
#
_entry.id   f6cd1be5e1393679569c8adae053529e
#
_cell.length_a   1.000
_cell.length_b   1.000
_cell.length_c   1.000
_cell.angle_alpha   90.00
_cell.angle_beta   90.00
_cell.angle_gamma   90.00
#
_symmetry.space_group_name_H-M   'P 1'
#
loop_
_entity.id
_entity.type
_entity.pdbx_description
1 polymer ?
#
loop_
_entity_poly.entity_id
_entity_poly.type
_entity_poly.pdbx_seq_one_letter_code
_entity_poly.pdbx_strand_id
1 'polypeptide(L)'
;MKKRCKDSKYIGCYSLKSYKLVFRNYYFGGGVADIQKNKNSTVLGAIYEISKKDEKALDVYEDYPKTYIKKYFKLLGKKVMFYYMPKKTMHVPPSKRYLNLIIQGYKDCGYKNNYIVISRNKKIKVKLRFLIVLCFTTKRCC
;
A
#
# COMPACT_ATOMS: atom_id res chain seq x y z
N MET A 1 -3.77 -9.38 -5.36
CA MET A 1 -4.85 -8.56 -5.90
C MET A 1 -6.02 -9.42 -6.42
N LYS A 2 -5.84 -10.31 -7.37
CA LYS A 2 -6.89 -11.14 -7.98
C LYS A 2 -7.81 -11.91 -7.01
N LYS A 3 -7.31 -12.35 -5.86
CA LYS A 3 -8.16 -13.02 -4.85
C LYS A 3 -9.24 -12.12 -4.25
N ARG A 4 -9.00 -10.79 -4.22
CA ARG A 4 -9.92 -9.79 -3.64
C ARG A 4 -10.67 -9.01 -4.69
N CYS A 5 -10.03 -8.76 -5.84
CA CYS A 5 -10.53 -7.96 -6.96
C CYS A 5 -10.42 -8.79 -8.22
N LYS A 6 -11.50 -9.48 -8.57
CA LYS A 6 -11.50 -10.43 -9.71
C LYS A 6 -11.32 -9.72 -11.05
N ASP A 7 -11.88 -8.50 -11.17
CA ASP A 7 -11.83 -7.69 -12.39
C ASP A 7 -10.57 -6.83 -12.50
N SER A 8 -9.68 -6.89 -11.48
CA SER A 8 -8.50 -6.03 -11.44
C SER A 8 -7.52 -6.32 -12.56
N LYS A 9 -7.03 -5.26 -13.22
CA LYS A 9 -5.96 -5.31 -14.22
C LYS A 9 -4.72 -4.63 -13.69
N TYR A 10 -3.58 -5.30 -13.72
CA TYR A 10 -2.31 -4.69 -13.40
C TYR A 10 -1.91 -3.70 -14.51
N ILE A 11 -1.56 -2.49 -14.12
CA ILE A 11 -1.16 -1.42 -15.04
C ILE A 11 0.36 -1.22 -15.02
N GLY A 12 0.96 -1.27 -13.84
CA GLY A 12 2.41 -1.07 -13.71
C GLY A 12 2.83 -0.73 -12.30
N CYS A 13 4.15 -0.61 -12.12
CA CYS A 13 4.74 -0.14 -10.88
C CYS A 13 4.74 1.38 -10.83
N TYR A 14 4.63 1.94 -9.64
CA TYR A 14 4.56 3.37 -9.41
C TYR A 14 5.31 3.80 -8.16
N SER A 15 5.93 4.97 -8.22
CA SER A 15 6.64 5.59 -7.10
C SER A 15 5.85 6.75 -6.54
N LEU A 16 5.18 6.55 -5.39
CA LEU A 16 4.43 7.60 -4.70
C LEU A 16 5.40 8.46 -3.89
N LYS A 17 5.72 9.65 -4.42
CA LYS A 17 6.62 10.61 -3.78
C LYS A 17 5.98 11.27 -2.57
N SER A 18 6.81 11.76 -1.64
CA SER A 18 6.41 12.48 -0.42
C SER A 18 5.60 11.65 0.57
N TYR A 19 5.79 10.33 0.53
CA TYR A 19 5.24 9.39 1.51
C TYR A 19 6.30 8.37 1.93
N LYS A 20 6.18 7.89 3.17
CA LYS A 20 6.93 6.74 3.70
C LYS A 20 5.97 5.64 4.14
N LEU A 21 6.38 4.39 4.01
CA LEU A 21 5.70 3.28 4.64
C LEU A 21 5.97 3.29 6.14
N VAL A 22 4.95 3.01 6.89
CA VAL A 22 5.00 2.76 8.33
C VAL A 22 4.21 1.50 8.64
N PHE A 23 4.49 0.90 9.79
CA PHE A 23 3.68 -0.20 10.32
C PHE A 23 3.01 0.27 11.60
N ARG A 24 1.73 0.04 11.71
CA ARG A 24 0.92 0.52 12.82
C ARG A 24 0.23 -0.61 13.53
N ASN A 25 0.05 -0.43 14.83
CA ASN A 25 -0.72 -1.37 15.61
C ASN A 25 -2.19 -1.38 15.14
N TYR A 26 -2.66 -2.56 14.77
CA TYR A 26 -4.03 -2.80 14.40
C TYR A 26 -4.39 -4.22 14.83
N TYR A 27 -5.13 -4.35 15.95
CA TYR A 27 -5.49 -5.61 16.59
C TYR A 27 -4.32 -6.58 16.88
N PHE A 28 -4.64 -7.76 17.42
CA PHE A 28 -3.66 -8.77 17.80
C PHE A 28 -2.99 -9.40 16.57
N GLY A 29 -1.65 -9.32 16.48
CA GLY A 29 -0.91 -10.05 15.44
C GLY A 29 0.21 -9.31 14.71
N GLY A 30 0.57 -8.11 15.13
CA GLY A 30 1.67 -7.35 14.55
C GLY A 30 1.24 -6.14 13.74
N GLY A 31 2.22 -5.35 13.29
CA GLY A 31 1.96 -4.12 12.57
C GLY A 31 1.42 -4.35 11.16
N VAL A 32 0.41 -3.58 10.78
CA VAL A 32 -0.10 -3.50 9.41
C VAL A 32 0.48 -2.28 8.69
N ALA A 33 0.60 -2.39 7.38
CA ALA A 33 1.17 -1.33 6.55
C ALA A 33 0.23 -0.13 6.47
N ASP A 34 0.80 1.05 6.65
CA ASP A 34 0.16 2.34 6.41
C ASP A 34 1.16 3.28 5.73
N ILE A 35 0.69 4.35 5.13
CA ILE A 35 1.55 5.37 4.54
C ILE A 35 1.38 6.71 5.24
N GLN A 36 2.50 7.37 5.48
CA GLN A 36 2.55 8.66 6.14
C GLN A 36 3.25 9.69 5.25
N LYS A 37 2.73 10.92 5.22
CA LYS A 37 3.43 12.02 4.53
C LYS A 37 4.86 12.16 5.05
N ASN A 38 5.82 12.23 4.12
CA ASN A 38 7.22 12.52 4.40
C ASN A 38 7.88 13.04 3.11
N LYS A 39 8.23 14.31 3.09
CA LYS A 39 8.72 15.01 1.88
C LYS A 39 9.94 14.33 1.23
N ASN A 40 10.80 13.70 2.03
CA ASN A 40 12.06 13.11 1.59
C ASN A 40 11.97 11.60 1.35
N SER A 41 10.77 11.06 1.29
CA SER A 41 10.56 9.62 1.12
C SER A 41 9.72 9.32 -0.11
N THR A 42 9.85 8.09 -0.59
CA THR A 42 9.05 7.57 -1.69
C THR A 42 8.58 6.17 -1.33
N VAL A 43 7.33 5.91 -1.59
CA VAL A 43 6.75 4.57 -1.46
C VAL A 43 6.57 3.98 -2.84
N LEU A 44 7.12 2.79 -3.05
CA LEU A 44 6.89 2.04 -4.27
C LEU A 44 5.57 1.28 -4.16
N GLY A 45 4.83 1.23 -5.24
CA GLY A 45 3.55 0.56 -5.31
C GLY A 45 3.29 -0.05 -6.67
N ALA A 46 2.15 -0.68 -6.80
CA ALA A 46 1.61 -1.15 -8.06
C ALA A 46 0.25 -0.50 -8.31
N ILE A 47 0.01 -0.08 -9.53
CA ILE A 47 -1.27 0.47 -9.97
C ILE A 47 -2.09 -0.63 -10.61
N TYR A 48 -3.34 -0.68 -10.21
CA TYR A 48 -4.35 -1.57 -10.77
C TYR A 48 -5.57 -0.76 -11.22
N GLU A 49 -6.08 -1.10 -12.37
CA GLU A 49 -7.43 -0.71 -12.78
C GLU A 49 -8.43 -1.67 -12.12
N ILE A 50 -9.46 -1.12 -11.49
CA ILE A 50 -10.48 -1.90 -10.77
C ILE A 50 -11.89 -1.44 -11.15
N SER A 51 -12.83 -2.35 -11.09
CA SER A 51 -14.25 -2.05 -11.24
C SER A 51 -14.84 -1.40 -9.97
N LYS A 52 -16.03 -0.81 -10.06
CA LYS A 52 -16.76 -0.33 -8.87
C LYS A 52 -17.10 -1.48 -7.92
N LYS A 53 -17.30 -2.68 -8.42
CA LYS A 53 -17.54 -3.89 -7.61
C LYS A 53 -16.29 -4.24 -6.80
N ASP A 54 -15.14 -4.22 -7.45
CA ASP A 54 -13.85 -4.47 -6.80
C ASP A 54 -13.53 -3.37 -5.77
N GLU A 55 -13.86 -2.10 -6.05
CA GLU A 55 -13.67 -1.02 -5.08
C GLU A 55 -14.49 -1.27 -3.81
N LYS A 56 -15.77 -1.68 -3.93
CA LYS A 56 -16.60 -2.04 -2.77
C LYS A 56 -16.02 -3.23 -1.99
N ALA A 57 -15.48 -4.23 -2.67
CA ALA A 57 -14.83 -5.37 -2.02
C ALA A 57 -13.56 -4.95 -1.26
N LEU A 58 -12.79 -4.01 -1.80
CA LEU A 58 -11.64 -3.42 -1.11
C LEU A 58 -12.07 -2.59 0.09
N ASP A 59 -13.15 -1.81 -0.01
CA ASP A 59 -13.68 -1.02 1.11
C ASP A 59 -14.00 -1.92 2.32
N VAL A 60 -14.65 -3.05 2.08
CA VAL A 60 -14.91 -4.03 3.15
C VAL A 60 -13.61 -4.61 3.70
N TYR A 61 -12.66 -4.97 2.82
CA TYR A 61 -11.40 -5.57 3.23
C TYR A 61 -10.53 -4.62 4.07
N GLU A 62 -10.50 -3.33 3.72
CA GLU A 62 -9.71 -2.29 4.40
C GLU A 62 -10.47 -1.67 5.59
N ASP A 63 -11.65 -2.21 5.93
CA ASP A 63 -12.52 -1.67 7.00
C ASP A 63 -12.76 -0.15 6.81
N TYR A 64 -13.06 0.25 5.57
CA TYR A 64 -13.40 1.63 5.22
C TYR A 64 -14.83 1.97 5.65
N PRO A 65 -15.10 3.11 6.24
CA PRO A 65 -14.17 4.23 6.56
C PRO A 65 -13.62 4.19 8.00
N LYS A 66 -13.78 3.11 8.76
CA LYS A 66 -13.45 3.04 10.19
C LYS A 66 -11.94 3.04 10.43
N THR A 67 -11.22 2.16 9.76
CA THR A 67 -9.77 1.97 9.94
C THR A 67 -8.98 2.70 8.90
N TYR A 68 -9.30 2.50 7.64
CA TYR A 68 -8.67 3.18 6.53
C TYR A 68 -9.63 4.16 5.87
N ILE A 69 -9.08 5.27 5.39
CA ILE A 69 -9.81 6.21 4.53
C ILE A 69 -9.12 6.34 3.19
N LYS A 70 -9.86 6.76 2.17
CA LYS A 70 -9.36 6.91 0.80
C LYS A 70 -8.70 8.27 0.60
N LYS A 71 -7.55 8.27 -0.04
CA LYS A 71 -6.95 9.45 -0.64
C LYS A 71 -6.81 9.27 -2.14
N TYR A 72 -6.75 10.42 -2.82
CA TYR A 72 -6.72 10.47 -4.27
C TYR A 72 -5.61 11.38 -4.75
N PHE A 73 -5.04 11.03 -5.90
CA PHE A 73 -4.17 11.90 -6.69
C PHE A 73 -4.46 11.70 -8.18
N LYS A 74 -3.94 12.61 -9.01
CA LYS A 74 -4.07 12.49 -10.47
C LYS A 74 -2.78 11.90 -11.04
N LEU A 75 -2.91 10.93 -11.94
CA LEU A 75 -1.83 10.36 -12.72
C LEU A 75 -2.28 10.23 -14.17
N LEU A 76 -1.62 10.92 -15.10
CA LEU A 76 -1.98 10.94 -16.52
C LEU A 76 -3.49 11.19 -16.75
N GLY A 77 -4.04 12.20 -16.06
CA GLY A 77 -5.45 12.56 -16.13
C GLY A 77 -6.41 11.63 -15.38
N LYS A 78 -5.99 10.46 -14.95
CA LYS A 78 -6.82 9.49 -14.22
C LYS A 78 -6.75 9.72 -12.71
N LYS A 79 -7.88 9.53 -12.02
CA LYS A 79 -7.97 9.60 -10.56
C LYS A 79 -7.53 8.27 -9.98
N VAL A 80 -6.41 8.28 -9.25
CA VAL A 80 -5.84 7.12 -8.55
C VAL A 80 -6.13 7.24 -7.07
N MET A 81 -6.59 6.17 -6.43
CA MET A 81 -6.85 6.12 -5.00
C MET A 81 -5.87 5.22 -4.27
N PHE A 82 -5.71 5.47 -2.99
CA PHE A 82 -5.03 4.60 -2.05
C PHE A 82 -5.67 4.73 -0.66
N TYR A 83 -5.51 3.69 0.14
CA TYR A 83 -5.97 3.68 1.52
C TYR A 83 -4.86 4.11 2.47
N TYR A 84 -5.21 4.86 3.54
CA TYR A 84 -4.29 5.20 4.61
C TYR A 84 -5.04 5.34 5.94
N MET A 85 -4.35 5.12 7.05
CA MET A 85 -4.92 5.29 8.39
C MET A 85 -4.91 6.76 8.82
N PRO A 86 -6.06 7.37 9.12
CA PRO A 86 -6.11 8.74 9.66
C PRO A 86 -5.60 8.81 11.10
N LYS A 87 -5.89 7.78 11.92
CA LYS A 87 -5.43 7.69 13.30
C LYS A 87 -3.98 7.20 13.33
N LYS A 88 -3.10 8.01 13.95
CA LYS A 88 -1.70 7.64 14.15
C LYS A 88 -1.57 6.74 15.37
N THR A 89 -1.72 5.44 15.17
CA THR A 89 -1.46 4.46 16.22
C THR A 89 0.04 4.22 16.40
N MET A 90 0.42 3.54 17.47
CA MET A 90 1.80 3.20 17.78
C MET A 90 2.44 2.37 16.66
N HIS A 91 3.73 2.58 16.42
CA HIS A 91 4.50 1.74 15.51
C HIS A 91 4.69 0.35 16.10
N VAL A 92 4.33 -0.68 15.33
CA VAL A 92 4.53 -2.08 15.69
C VAL A 92 5.16 -2.80 14.50
N PRO A 93 6.23 -3.58 14.68
CA PRO A 93 6.81 -4.36 13.59
C PRO A 93 5.79 -5.33 12.96
N PRO A 94 5.82 -5.52 11.64
CA PRO A 94 4.97 -6.49 10.97
C PRO A 94 5.40 -7.92 11.34
N SER A 95 4.47 -8.87 11.23
CA SER A 95 4.84 -10.28 11.30
C SER A 95 5.77 -10.66 10.14
N LYS A 96 6.62 -11.67 10.34
CA LYS A 96 7.51 -12.19 9.29
C LYS A 96 6.74 -12.62 8.04
N ARG A 97 5.59 -13.28 8.22
CA ARG A 97 4.71 -13.68 7.12
C ARG A 97 4.20 -12.48 6.32
N TYR A 98 3.72 -11.44 7.01
CA TYR A 98 3.22 -10.24 6.35
C TYR A 98 4.32 -9.47 5.62
N LEU A 99 5.49 -9.34 6.24
CA LEU A 99 6.66 -8.73 5.62
C LEU A 99 7.09 -9.46 4.34
N ASN A 100 7.10 -10.79 4.35
CA ASN A 100 7.43 -11.59 3.17
C ASN A 100 6.45 -11.37 2.01
N LEU A 101 5.16 -11.17 2.29
CA LEU A 101 4.18 -10.81 1.24
C LEU A 101 4.49 -9.45 0.60
N ILE A 102 4.93 -8.48 1.40
CA ILE A 102 5.35 -7.16 0.89
C ILE A 102 6.61 -7.32 0.04
N ILE A 103 7.60 -8.06 0.50
CA ILE A 103 8.85 -8.34 -0.24
C ILE A 103 8.55 -9.02 -1.58
N GLN A 104 7.63 -10.00 -1.58
CA GLN A 104 7.24 -10.66 -2.83
C GLN A 104 6.63 -9.67 -3.82
N GLY A 105 5.74 -8.78 -3.37
CA GLY A 105 5.19 -7.72 -4.22
C GLY A 105 6.26 -6.81 -4.84
N TYR A 106 7.40 -6.58 -4.15
CA TYR A 106 8.55 -5.88 -4.74
C TYR A 106 9.20 -6.65 -5.86
N LYS A 107 9.46 -7.94 -5.63
CA LYS A 107 10.05 -8.83 -6.64
C LYS A 107 9.17 -8.87 -7.89
N ASP A 108 7.86 -8.96 -7.70
CA ASP A 108 6.87 -8.99 -8.79
C ASP A 108 6.89 -7.69 -9.63
N CYS A 109 7.27 -6.58 -9.00
CA CYS A 109 7.51 -5.29 -9.69
C CYS A 109 8.92 -5.13 -10.26
N GLY A 110 9.77 -6.14 -10.20
CA GLY A 110 11.15 -6.06 -10.71
C GLY A 110 12.09 -5.19 -9.87
N TYR A 111 11.70 -4.80 -8.66
CA TYR A 111 12.56 -4.04 -7.76
C TYR A 111 13.60 -4.96 -7.14
N LYS A 112 14.80 -5.00 -7.73
CA LYS A 112 15.91 -5.79 -7.21
C LYS A 112 16.53 -5.12 -5.98
N ASN A 113 16.80 -5.92 -4.94
CA ASN A 113 17.77 -5.65 -3.84
C ASN A 113 17.56 -4.45 -2.90
N ASN A 114 16.35 -3.97 -2.65
CA ASN A 114 16.09 -2.99 -1.59
C ASN A 114 15.28 -3.63 -0.45
N TYR A 115 15.81 -4.68 0.17
CA TYR A 115 15.13 -5.40 1.24
C TYR A 115 15.15 -4.66 2.56
N ILE A 116 14.04 -4.75 3.26
CA ILE A 116 13.94 -4.37 4.66
C ILE A 116 14.54 -5.47 5.51
N VAL A 117 15.52 -5.14 6.29
CA VAL A 117 15.86 -5.91 7.49
C VAL A 117 15.29 -5.12 8.67
N ILE A 118 14.15 -5.56 9.19
CA ILE A 118 13.63 -5.06 10.47
C ILE A 118 14.30 -5.90 11.55
N SER A 119 15.40 -5.40 12.09
CA SER A 119 15.98 -5.95 13.31
C SER A 119 15.20 -5.42 14.52
N ARG A 120 14.83 -6.31 15.43
CA ARG A 120 14.11 -5.97 16.67
C ARG A 120 14.89 -5.00 17.59
N ASN A 121 16.21 -4.80 17.39
CA ASN A 121 17.06 -4.09 18.35
C ASN A 121 18.13 -3.15 17.79
N LYS A 122 18.11 -2.74 16.53
CA LYS A 122 19.08 -1.75 16.02
C LYS A 122 18.44 -0.77 15.04
N LYS A 123 18.73 0.52 15.23
CA LYS A 123 18.45 1.58 14.25
C LYS A 123 19.26 1.29 12.97
N ILE A 124 18.68 0.56 12.04
CA ILE A 124 19.30 0.32 10.75
C ILE A 124 18.78 1.40 9.81
N LYS A 125 19.68 2.25 9.31
CA LYS A 125 19.41 3.16 8.20
C LYS A 125 19.23 2.33 6.93
N VAL A 126 17.99 2.03 6.55
CA VAL A 126 17.69 1.36 5.30
C VAL A 126 16.92 2.34 4.41
N LYS A 127 17.44 2.57 3.20
CA LYS A 127 16.68 3.27 2.13
C LYS A 127 15.56 2.33 1.67
N LEU A 128 14.41 2.52 2.25
CA LEU A 128 13.24 1.67 2.04
C LEU A 128 12.31 2.24 0.97
N ARG A 129 11.97 1.41 0.01
CA ARG A 129 10.94 1.66 -1.00
C ARG A 129 9.95 0.50 -0.95
N PHE A 130 8.67 0.77 -0.85
CA PHE A 130 7.63 -0.23 -0.54
C PHE A 130 6.50 -0.31 -1.57
N LEU A 131 5.86 -1.49 -1.65
CA LEU A 131 4.72 -1.71 -2.52
C LEU A 131 3.41 -1.32 -1.83
N ILE A 132 2.78 -0.28 -2.31
CA ILE A 132 1.38 0.04 -2.02
C ILE A 132 0.56 -0.31 -3.25
N VAL A 133 -0.58 -0.94 -3.01
CA VAL A 133 -1.57 -1.11 -4.05
C VAL A 133 -2.30 0.21 -4.24
N LEU A 134 -2.05 0.84 -5.37
CA LEU A 134 -2.75 2.02 -5.83
C LEU A 134 -3.78 1.57 -6.86
N CYS A 135 -5.02 1.95 -6.68
CA CYS A 135 -6.10 1.56 -7.57
C CYS A 135 -6.73 2.78 -8.23
N PHE A 136 -7.15 2.67 -9.47
CA PHE A 136 -8.07 3.63 -10.06
C PHE A 136 -9.31 2.91 -10.58
N THR A 137 -10.45 3.58 -10.42
CA THR A 137 -11.72 3.11 -10.95
C THR A 137 -11.90 3.66 -12.35
N THR A 138 -12.25 2.80 -13.30
CA THR A 138 -12.76 3.28 -14.58
C THR A 138 -14.23 3.67 -14.41
N LYS A 139 -14.54 4.95 -14.59
CA LYS A 139 -15.87 5.32 -15.04
C LYS A 139 -15.94 4.84 -16.49
N ARG A 140 -16.71 3.80 -16.79
CA ARG A 140 -17.28 3.70 -18.12
C ARG A 140 -18.17 4.93 -18.26
N CYS A 141 -17.79 5.86 -19.12
CA CYS A 141 -18.73 6.82 -19.66
C CYS A 141 -19.81 5.99 -20.37
N CYS A 142 -21.02 5.99 -19.85
CA CYS A 142 -22.20 5.68 -20.64
C CYS A 142 -22.42 6.84 -21.60
#